data_c6bc9ef63fc50b4c9d4121b79ec560fd
#
_entry.id   c6bc9ef63fc50b4c9d4121b79ec560fd
#
_cell.length_a   1.000
_cell.length_b   1.000
_cell.length_c   1.000
_cell.angle_alpha   90.00
_cell.angle_beta   90.00
_cell.angle_gamma   90.00
#
_symmetry.space_group_name_H-M   'P 1'
#
loop_
_entity.id
_entity.type
_entity.pdbx_description
1 polymer ?
#
loop_
_entity_poly.entity_id
_entity_poly.type
_entity_poly.pdbx_seq_one_letter_code
_entity_poly.pdbx_strand_id
1 'polypeptide(L)'
;MPSPVSTESLAKLTPVLTKRWLSPDAWRLDVYEQLDGYLALRKALAVHPDDLIALVKDAGLRGRGGAGFPAGLKWQFIPQNDGKPHYLVVNADEGEPGTCKDLPLMMADPHSLIEGIVIASYAIRASRAFIYIRGEAVHAARRLRNAVAEAYAAGYLGQNILGSGFDLDLVVHRGAGAYICGEETA
;
A
#
# COMPACT_ATOMS: atom_id res chain seq x y z
N MET A 1 29.09 -7.35 16.97
CA MET A 1 27.65 -7.10 17.10
C MET A 1 27.42 -5.59 16.94
N PRO A 2 26.48 -5.11 16.13
CA PRO A 2 26.18 -3.70 16.09
C PRO A 2 25.71 -3.25 17.49
N SER A 3 26.15 -2.08 17.93
CA SER A 3 25.74 -1.49 19.20
C SER A 3 24.23 -1.29 19.22
N PRO A 4 23.54 -1.55 20.34
CA PRO A 4 22.11 -1.28 20.44
C PRO A 4 21.83 0.20 20.15
N VAL A 5 20.82 0.46 19.33
CA VAL A 5 20.38 1.83 19.05
C VAL A 5 19.95 2.48 20.35
N SER A 6 20.56 3.62 20.71
CA SER A 6 20.24 4.30 21.97
C SER A 6 18.80 4.84 21.93
N THR A 7 18.14 4.86 23.08
CA THR A 7 16.80 5.46 23.23
C THR A 7 16.78 6.93 22.80
N GLU A 8 17.88 7.63 22.95
CA GLU A 8 18.06 9.02 22.53
C GLU A 8 18.11 9.20 21.00
N SER A 9 18.68 8.22 20.26
CA SER A 9 18.65 8.25 18.79
C SER A 9 17.25 7.85 18.25
N LEU A 10 16.51 7.01 18.93
CA LEU A 10 15.11 6.69 18.57
C LEU A 10 14.18 7.89 18.77
N ALA A 11 14.40 8.71 19.80
CA ALA A 11 13.62 9.93 20.05
C ALA A 11 13.78 11.00 18.95
N LYS A 12 14.83 10.92 18.12
CA LYS A 12 15.07 11.82 16.98
C LYS A 12 14.40 11.34 15.68
N LEU A 13 13.85 10.15 15.64
CA LEU A 13 13.19 9.61 14.45
C LEU A 13 11.75 10.11 14.38
N THR A 14 11.38 10.68 13.24
CA THR A 14 9.99 11.00 12.95
C THR A 14 9.33 9.77 12.30
N PRO A 15 8.44 9.07 12.99
CA PRO A 15 7.79 7.91 12.43
C PRO A 15 6.87 8.33 11.27
N VAL A 16 7.00 7.68 10.12
CA VAL A 16 6.12 7.89 8.95
C VAL A 16 5.14 6.74 8.82
N LEU A 17 5.64 5.54 8.54
CA LEU A 17 4.79 4.35 8.36
C LEU A 17 4.15 3.88 9.68
N THR A 18 4.80 4.13 10.80
CA THR A 18 4.37 3.68 12.13
C THR A 18 3.72 4.78 12.97
N LYS A 19 3.41 5.93 12.37
CA LYS A 19 2.90 7.11 13.09
C LYS A 19 1.60 6.84 13.86
N ARG A 20 0.78 5.89 13.38
CA ARG A 20 -0.51 5.55 13.98
C ARG A 20 -0.45 4.33 14.92
N TRP A 21 0.68 3.64 15.04
CA TRP A 21 0.78 2.40 15.82
C TRP A 21 0.48 2.55 17.31
N LEU A 22 0.68 3.74 17.85
CA LEU A 22 0.36 4.03 19.25
C LEU A 22 -1.11 4.41 19.48
N SER A 23 -1.88 4.58 18.40
CA SER A 23 -3.30 4.88 18.50
C SER A 23 -4.10 3.58 18.67
N PRO A 24 -4.89 3.44 19.71
CA PRO A 24 -5.79 2.29 19.84
C PRO A 24 -6.70 2.19 18.62
N ASP A 25 -6.91 0.98 18.12
CA ASP A 25 -7.82 0.70 17.01
C ASP A 25 -7.54 1.45 15.70
N ALA A 26 -6.28 1.89 15.46
CA ALA A 26 -5.87 2.54 14.21
C ALA A 26 -6.16 1.73 12.93
N TRP A 27 -6.44 0.44 13.09
CA TRP A 27 -6.84 -0.47 12.03
C TRP A 27 -8.29 -0.31 11.56
N ARG A 28 -9.13 0.43 12.30
CA ARG A 28 -10.52 0.73 11.97
C ARG A 28 -10.59 1.95 11.07
N LEU A 29 -11.53 1.95 10.14
CA LEU A 29 -11.72 3.05 9.21
C LEU A 29 -12.01 4.38 9.91
N ASP A 30 -12.94 4.38 10.88
CA ASP A 30 -13.34 5.57 11.62
C ASP A 30 -12.18 6.24 12.37
N VAL A 31 -11.30 5.43 12.97
CA VAL A 31 -10.10 5.91 13.65
C VAL A 31 -9.04 6.38 12.64
N TYR A 32 -8.87 5.64 11.54
CA TYR A 32 -7.94 6.02 10.49
C TYR A 32 -8.28 7.39 9.90
N GLU A 33 -9.56 7.67 9.62
CA GLU A 33 -10.03 8.96 9.11
C GLU A 33 -9.80 10.09 10.11
N GLN A 34 -10.04 9.87 11.42
CA GLN A 34 -9.75 10.86 12.48
C GLN A 34 -8.26 11.19 12.58
N LEU A 35 -7.37 10.30 12.13
CA LEU A 35 -5.93 10.45 12.12
C LEU A 35 -5.39 10.87 10.73
N ASP A 36 -6.14 11.70 10.02
CA ASP A 36 -5.81 12.21 8.68
C ASP A 36 -5.72 11.14 7.58
N GLY A 37 -6.36 10.00 7.76
CA GLY A 37 -6.46 8.96 6.74
C GLY A 37 -7.25 9.42 5.51
N TYR A 38 -6.89 8.90 4.35
CA TYR A 38 -7.46 9.24 3.03
C TYR A 38 -7.36 10.71 2.59
N LEU A 39 -6.69 11.59 3.37
CA LEU A 39 -6.42 12.96 2.93
C LEU A 39 -5.43 13.00 1.77
N ALA A 40 -4.43 12.11 1.76
CA ALA A 40 -3.48 12.01 0.66
C ALA A 40 -4.17 11.53 -0.62
N LEU A 41 -5.10 10.58 -0.52
CA LEU A 41 -5.91 10.14 -1.65
C LEU A 41 -6.73 11.28 -2.25
N ARG A 42 -7.42 12.08 -1.43
CA ARG A 42 -8.19 13.24 -1.91
C ARG A 42 -7.31 14.24 -2.68
N LYS A 43 -6.08 14.48 -2.20
CA LYS A 43 -5.10 15.34 -2.88
C LYS A 43 -4.62 14.70 -4.19
N ALA A 44 -4.37 13.41 -4.20
CA ALA A 44 -3.90 12.68 -5.37
C ALA A 44 -4.94 12.67 -6.50
N LEU A 45 -6.22 12.47 -6.17
CA LEU A 45 -7.30 12.47 -7.16
C LEU A 45 -7.60 13.87 -7.74
N ALA A 46 -7.09 14.93 -7.12
CA ALA A 46 -7.24 16.30 -7.61
C ALA A 46 -6.16 16.75 -8.61
N VAL A 47 -5.13 15.92 -8.84
CA VAL A 47 -4.04 16.20 -9.78
C VAL A 47 -4.04 15.22 -10.93
N HIS A 48 -3.40 15.57 -12.06
CA HIS A 48 -3.29 14.64 -13.18
C HIS A 48 -2.38 13.45 -12.81
N PRO A 49 -2.67 12.22 -13.25
CA PRO A 49 -1.84 11.05 -12.96
C PRO A 49 -0.35 11.20 -13.27
N ASP A 50 0.01 11.88 -14.36
CA ASP A 50 1.41 12.08 -14.72
C ASP A 50 2.13 13.05 -13.77
N ASP A 51 1.43 14.08 -13.28
CA ASP A 51 1.96 14.99 -12.26
C ASP A 51 2.19 14.25 -10.93
N LEU A 52 1.31 13.30 -10.60
CA LEU A 52 1.47 12.46 -9.43
C LEU A 52 2.69 11.54 -9.56
N ILE A 53 2.95 10.97 -10.74
CA ILE A 53 4.16 10.19 -11.02
C ILE A 53 5.41 11.08 -10.87
N ALA A 54 5.39 12.30 -11.42
CA ALA A 54 6.49 13.25 -11.28
C ALA A 54 6.75 13.60 -9.81
N LEU A 55 5.69 13.89 -9.05
CA LEU A 55 5.78 14.18 -7.62
C LEU A 55 6.44 13.03 -6.83
N VAL A 56 6.03 11.79 -7.09
CA VAL A 56 6.60 10.60 -6.41
C VAL A 56 8.05 10.38 -6.81
N LYS A 57 8.41 10.67 -8.06
CA LYS A 57 9.78 10.60 -8.56
C LYS A 57 10.67 11.65 -7.89
N ASP A 58 10.21 12.90 -7.83
CA ASP A 58 10.94 14.02 -7.21
C ASP A 58 11.10 13.84 -5.69
N ALA A 59 10.10 13.23 -5.04
CA ALA A 59 10.18 12.84 -3.63
C ALA A 59 11.21 11.73 -3.34
N GLY A 60 11.77 11.09 -4.36
CA GLY A 60 12.77 10.04 -4.22
C GLY A 60 12.27 8.78 -3.51
N LEU A 61 10.96 8.51 -3.55
CA LEU A 61 10.38 7.31 -2.93
C LEU A 61 10.97 6.04 -3.54
N ARG A 62 11.42 5.14 -2.67
CA ARG A 62 12.04 3.86 -3.07
C ARG A 62 11.26 2.66 -2.54
N GLY A 63 11.29 1.56 -3.30
CA GLY A 63 10.76 0.27 -2.88
C GLY A 63 11.42 -0.25 -1.59
N ARG A 64 10.65 -1.01 -0.82
CA ARG A 64 11.08 -1.59 0.46
C ARG A 64 11.16 -3.13 0.40
N GLY A 65 11.15 -3.70 -0.81
CA GLY A 65 11.31 -5.14 -1.03
C GLY A 65 12.76 -5.64 -1.04
N GLY A 66 13.75 -4.75 -0.86
CA GLY A 66 15.18 -5.09 -0.85
C GLY A 66 16.00 -4.32 -1.88
N ALA A 67 15.58 -4.29 -3.16
CA ALA A 67 16.30 -3.64 -4.25
C ALA A 67 16.33 -2.09 -4.16
N GLY A 68 15.42 -1.47 -3.44
CA GLY A 68 15.37 -0.01 -3.30
C GLY A 68 15.13 0.74 -4.61
N PHE A 69 14.45 0.12 -5.58
CA PHE A 69 14.19 0.75 -6.88
C PHE A 69 13.31 2.00 -6.74
N PRO A 70 13.60 3.10 -7.48
CA PRO A 70 12.79 4.32 -7.41
C PRO A 70 11.35 4.09 -7.87
N ALA A 71 10.36 4.31 -6.99
CA ALA A 71 8.96 4.00 -7.25
C ALA A 71 8.38 4.82 -8.42
N GLY A 72 8.63 6.13 -8.44
CA GLY A 72 8.15 7.00 -9.53
C GLY A 72 8.72 6.63 -10.89
N LEU A 73 9.99 6.20 -10.95
CA LEU A 73 10.59 5.70 -12.18
C LEU A 73 9.94 4.39 -12.64
N LYS A 74 9.66 3.48 -11.71
CA LYS A 74 8.94 2.23 -12.03
C LYS A 74 7.56 2.51 -12.61
N TRP A 75 6.82 3.48 -12.08
CA TRP A 75 5.52 3.87 -12.61
C TRP A 75 5.60 4.48 -14.01
N GLN A 76 6.68 5.22 -14.33
CA GLN A 76 6.91 5.76 -15.67
C GLN A 76 7.14 4.70 -16.76
N PHE A 77 7.60 3.50 -16.39
CA PHE A 77 7.82 2.41 -17.35
C PHE A 77 6.53 1.77 -17.86
N ILE A 78 5.40 2.04 -17.23
CA ILE A 78 4.12 1.49 -17.66
C ILE A 78 3.70 2.23 -18.94
N PRO A 79 3.53 1.51 -20.08
CA PRO A 79 3.13 2.13 -21.33
C PRO A 79 1.78 2.79 -21.18
N GLN A 80 1.68 4.06 -21.55
CA GLN A 80 0.40 4.76 -21.60
C GLN A 80 -0.19 4.60 -22.99
N ASN A 81 -1.49 4.39 -23.09
CA ASN A 81 -2.22 4.29 -24.36
C ASN A 81 -1.84 3.07 -25.24
N ASP A 82 -1.42 1.97 -24.63
CA ASP A 82 -1.16 0.71 -25.35
C ASP A 82 -2.45 -0.13 -25.59
N GLY A 83 -3.61 0.37 -25.14
CA GLY A 83 -4.91 -0.29 -25.27
C GLY A 83 -5.08 -1.53 -24.38
N LYS A 84 -4.14 -1.80 -23.48
CA LYS A 84 -4.18 -2.95 -22.58
C LYS A 84 -4.65 -2.56 -21.17
N PRO A 85 -5.29 -3.47 -20.44
CA PRO A 85 -5.62 -3.24 -19.05
C PRO A 85 -4.35 -3.20 -18.19
N HIS A 86 -4.26 -2.21 -17.31
CA HIS A 86 -3.19 -2.13 -16.31
C HIS A 86 -3.68 -2.68 -14.97
N TYR A 87 -2.79 -3.35 -14.27
CA TYR A 87 -3.04 -3.95 -12.96
C TYR A 87 -1.97 -3.50 -11.98
N LEU A 88 -2.38 -3.28 -10.72
CA LEU A 88 -1.45 -3.12 -9.61
C LEU A 88 -1.40 -4.41 -8.81
N VAL A 89 -0.21 -4.99 -8.65
CA VAL A 89 -0.01 -6.14 -7.77
C VAL A 89 0.87 -5.73 -6.60
N VAL A 90 0.32 -5.86 -5.39
CA VAL A 90 1.03 -5.62 -4.15
C VAL A 90 1.61 -6.93 -3.67
N ASN A 91 2.92 -7.01 -3.62
CA ASN A 91 3.62 -8.13 -3.00
C ASN A 91 3.52 -8.00 -1.48
N ALA A 92 2.64 -8.79 -0.86
CA ALA A 92 2.46 -8.92 0.58
C ALA A 92 2.86 -10.33 1.05
N ASP A 93 3.69 -11.03 0.27
CA ASP A 93 4.25 -12.33 0.62
C ASP A 93 5.57 -12.14 1.38
N GLU A 94 5.49 -11.92 2.67
CA GLU A 94 6.65 -11.79 3.56
C GLU A 94 7.10 -13.20 3.98
N GLY A 95 7.78 -13.90 3.05
CA GLY A 95 8.16 -15.31 3.20
C GLY A 95 9.51 -15.54 3.86
N GLU A 96 10.46 -14.60 3.79
CA GLU A 96 11.83 -14.78 4.27
C GLU A 96 11.88 -14.91 5.80
N PRO A 97 12.45 -16.00 6.36
CA PRO A 97 12.61 -16.16 7.79
C PRO A 97 13.37 -14.99 8.44
N GLY A 98 12.82 -14.47 9.54
CA GLY A 98 13.39 -13.31 10.25
C GLY A 98 12.94 -11.94 9.72
N THR A 99 12.24 -11.88 8.59
CA THR A 99 11.62 -10.64 8.09
C THR A 99 10.28 -10.40 8.78
N CYS A 100 10.10 -9.20 9.34
CA CYS A 100 8.87 -8.82 10.04
C CYS A 100 8.57 -7.31 9.89
N LYS A 101 8.55 -6.81 8.66
CA LYS A 101 8.30 -5.39 8.36
C LYS A 101 6.90 -5.12 7.80
N ASP A 102 6.36 -6.04 7.00
CA ASP A 102 5.10 -5.82 6.27
C ASP A 102 3.88 -6.33 7.04
N LEU A 103 3.97 -7.53 7.64
CA LEU A 103 2.87 -8.08 8.45
C LEU A 103 2.45 -7.17 9.60
N PRO A 104 3.36 -6.57 10.39
CA PRO A 104 2.98 -5.63 11.44
C PRO A 104 2.26 -4.39 10.89
N LEU A 105 2.67 -3.85 9.73
CA LEU A 105 2.01 -2.72 9.07
C LEU A 105 0.58 -3.07 8.65
N MET A 106 0.40 -4.22 7.97
CA MET A 106 -0.92 -4.70 7.54
C MET A 106 -1.87 -4.97 8.72
N MET A 107 -1.33 -5.38 9.87
CA MET A 107 -2.13 -5.62 11.08
C MET A 107 -2.51 -4.33 11.80
N ALA A 108 -1.60 -3.38 11.90
CA ALA A 108 -1.79 -2.16 12.68
C ALA A 108 -2.48 -1.03 11.89
N ASP A 109 -2.20 -0.90 10.59
CA ASP A 109 -2.69 0.23 9.76
C ASP A 109 -3.03 -0.24 8.33
N PRO A 110 -4.02 -1.14 8.15
CA PRO A 110 -4.37 -1.70 6.85
C PRO A 110 -4.92 -0.65 5.87
N HIS A 111 -5.59 0.39 6.37
CA HIS A 111 -6.13 1.46 5.52
C HIS A 111 -5.03 2.32 4.89
N SER A 112 -3.87 2.46 5.54
CA SER A 112 -2.70 3.12 4.94
C SER A 112 -2.21 2.38 3.69
N LEU A 113 -2.23 1.04 3.71
CA LEU A 113 -1.93 0.23 2.53
C LEU A 113 -2.98 0.43 1.44
N ILE A 114 -4.28 0.39 1.79
CA ILE A 114 -5.37 0.57 0.83
C ILE A 114 -5.31 1.96 0.19
N GLU A 115 -5.10 3.02 0.98
CA GLU A 115 -4.91 4.38 0.46
C GLU A 115 -3.77 4.46 -0.55
N GLY A 116 -2.61 3.85 -0.20
CA GLY A 116 -1.46 3.78 -1.10
C GLY A 116 -1.75 3.00 -2.39
N ILE A 117 -2.54 1.93 -2.32
CA ILE A 117 -2.98 1.16 -3.49
C ILE A 117 -3.85 2.02 -4.41
N VAL A 118 -4.81 2.76 -3.89
CA VAL A 118 -5.68 3.61 -4.71
C VAL A 118 -4.86 4.71 -5.38
N ILE A 119 -3.97 5.38 -4.65
CA ILE A 119 -3.09 6.42 -5.18
C ILE A 119 -2.19 5.87 -6.30
N ALA A 120 -1.54 4.73 -6.06
CA ALA A 120 -0.67 4.10 -7.05
C ALA A 120 -1.44 3.64 -8.29
N SER A 121 -2.62 3.03 -8.09
CA SER A 121 -3.49 2.59 -9.19
C SER A 121 -3.97 3.76 -10.04
N TYR A 122 -4.35 4.86 -9.42
CA TYR A 122 -4.70 6.09 -10.13
C TYR A 122 -3.54 6.63 -10.96
N ALA A 123 -2.34 6.71 -10.37
CA ALA A 123 -1.13 7.18 -11.06
C ALA A 123 -0.80 6.36 -12.30
N ILE A 124 -0.89 5.02 -12.22
CA ILE A 124 -0.59 4.11 -13.34
C ILE A 124 -1.81 3.75 -14.19
N ARG A 125 -2.98 4.34 -13.90
CA ARG A 125 -4.24 4.10 -14.61
C ARG A 125 -4.69 2.62 -14.57
N ALA A 126 -4.40 1.94 -13.47
CA ALA A 126 -4.88 0.58 -13.23
C ALA A 126 -6.35 0.60 -12.77
N SER A 127 -7.19 -0.22 -13.38
CA SER A 127 -8.60 -0.39 -12.99
C SER A 127 -8.82 -1.54 -12.01
N ARG A 128 -7.80 -2.33 -11.76
CA ARG A 128 -7.85 -3.46 -10.81
C ARG A 128 -6.53 -3.62 -10.07
N ALA A 129 -6.63 -3.88 -8.77
CA ALA A 129 -5.48 -4.13 -7.91
C ALA A 129 -5.63 -5.45 -7.17
N PHE A 130 -4.49 -6.06 -6.83
CA PHE A 130 -4.42 -7.30 -6.08
C PHE A 130 -3.42 -7.15 -4.93
N ILE A 131 -3.81 -7.59 -3.73
CA ILE A 131 -2.87 -7.81 -2.64
C ILE A 131 -2.61 -9.31 -2.61
N TYR A 132 -1.41 -9.74 -3.02
CA TYR A 132 -1.00 -11.13 -2.88
C TYR A 132 -0.35 -11.30 -1.51
N ILE A 133 -1.06 -11.97 -0.61
CA ILE A 133 -0.60 -12.20 0.77
C ILE A 133 -0.27 -13.66 0.99
N ARG A 134 0.79 -13.92 1.76
CA ARG A 134 1.25 -15.24 2.16
C ARG A 134 0.11 -16.12 2.71
N GLY A 135 0.07 -17.38 2.28
CA GLY A 135 -1.00 -18.32 2.65
C GLY A 135 -1.15 -18.54 4.15
N GLU A 136 -0.05 -18.53 4.89
CA GLU A 136 0.01 -18.75 6.34
C GLU A 136 -0.42 -17.51 7.15
N ALA A 137 -0.41 -16.32 6.54
CA ALA A 137 -0.76 -15.07 7.21
C ALA A 137 -2.29 -14.86 7.35
N VAL A 138 -2.98 -15.84 7.94
CA VAL A 138 -4.47 -15.89 8.02
C VAL A 138 -5.06 -14.67 8.71
N HIS A 139 -4.43 -14.20 9.80
CA HIS A 139 -4.93 -13.06 10.57
C HIS A 139 -4.79 -11.74 9.78
N ALA A 140 -3.66 -11.53 9.12
CA ALA A 140 -3.45 -10.36 8.29
C ALA A 140 -4.36 -10.37 7.04
N ALA A 141 -4.55 -11.53 6.40
CA ALA A 141 -5.49 -11.67 5.30
C ALA A 141 -6.94 -11.33 5.71
N ARG A 142 -7.37 -11.75 6.90
CA ARG A 142 -8.69 -11.38 7.45
C ARG A 142 -8.76 -9.88 7.73
N ARG A 143 -7.73 -9.31 8.35
CA ARG A 143 -7.63 -7.87 8.64
C ARG A 143 -7.77 -7.04 7.35
N LEU A 144 -7.03 -7.40 6.31
CA LEU A 144 -7.07 -6.73 5.01
C LEU A 144 -8.45 -6.84 4.34
N ARG A 145 -9.07 -8.04 4.36
CA ARG A 145 -10.42 -8.22 3.78
C ARG A 145 -11.47 -7.35 4.48
N ASN A 146 -11.40 -7.24 5.80
CA ASN A 146 -12.31 -6.37 6.55
C ASN A 146 -12.09 -4.90 6.18
N ALA A 147 -10.83 -4.43 6.17
CA ALA A 147 -10.51 -3.06 5.78
C ALA A 147 -10.89 -2.75 4.32
N VAL A 148 -10.74 -3.70 3.40
CA VAL A 148 -11.20 -3.57 2.01
C VAL A 148 -12.73 -3.44 1.95
N ALA A 149 -13.47 -4.23 2.73
CA ALA A 149 -14.93 -4.12 2.80
C ALA A 149 -15.36 -2.75 3.36
N GLU A 150 -14.70 -2.25 4.41
CA GLU A 150 -14.92 -0.90 4.96
C GLU A 150 -14.64 0.18 3.90
N ALA A 151 -13.54 0.05 3.15
CA ALA A 151 -13.17 1.00 2.10
C ALA A 151 -14.18 1.04 0.94
N TYR A 152 -14.73 -0.12 0.53
CA TYR A 152 -15.84 -0.17 -0.44
C TYR A 152 -17.09 0.52 0.11
N ALA A 153 -17.48 0.22 1.34
CA ALA A 153 -18.67 0.80 1.96
C ALA A 153 -18.58 2.33 2.10
N ALA A 154 -17.37 2.87 2.28
CA ALA A 154 -17.11 4.30 2.42
C ALA A 154 -16.79 5.02 1.09
N GLY A 155 -16.80 4.31 -0.05
CA GLY A 155 -16.56 4.90 -1.38
C GLY A 155 -15.08 5.22 -1.68
N TYR A 156 -14.15 4.59 -0.97
CA TYR A 156 -12.71 4.65 -1.26
C TYR A 156 -12.26 3.59 -2.27
N LEU A 157 -13.14 2.65 -2.60
CA LEU A 157 -12.98 1.62 -3.64
C LEU A 157 -14.29 1.46 -4.42
N GLY A 158 -14.22 0.84 -5.59
CA GLY A 158 -15.34 0.61 -6.48
C GLY A 158 -15.42 1.64 -7.58
N GLN A 159 -16.64 2.09 -7.88
CA GLN A 159 -16.89 3.04 -8.96
C GLN A 159 -16.88 4.48 -8.47
N ASN A 160 -16.39 5.37 -9.34
CA ASN A 160 -16.40 6.83 -9.13
C ASN A 160 -15.87 7.25 -7.74
N ILE A 161 -14.70 6.73 -7.37
CA ILE A 161 -14.08 6.94 -6.05
C ILE A 161 -14.07 8.43 -5.70
N LEU A 162 -14.72 8.78 -4.60
CA LEU A 162 -14.83 10.16 -4.10
C LEU A 162 -15.32 11.20 -5.14
N GLY A 163 -16.04 10.75 -6.16
CA GLY A 163 -16.55 11.62 -7.22
C GLY A 163 -15.53 12.00 -8.30
N SER A 164 -14.39 11.35 -8.34
CA SER A 164 -13.26 11.64 -9.27
C SER A 164 -13.44 11.09 -10.68
N GLY A 165 -14.40 10.19 -10.89
CA GLY A 165 -14.53 9.41 -12.14
C GLY A 165 -13.57 8.24 -12.24
N PHE A 166 -12.73 8.00 -11.22
CA PHE A 166 -11.82 6.86 -11.18
C PHE A 166 -12.49 5.63 -10.56
N ASP A 167 -12.33 4.48 -11.22
CA ASP A 167 -12.84 3.19 -10.77
C ASP A 167 -11.69 2.27 -10.41
N LEU A 168 -11.79 1.55 -9.30
CA LEU A 168 -10.81 0.56 -8.89
C LEU A 168 -11.43 -0.59 -8.12
N ASP A 169 -11.21 -1.81 -8.61
CA ASP A 169 -11.47 -3.03 -7.86
C ASP A 169 -10.22 -3.50 -7.15
N LEU A 170 -10.35 -3.90 -5.88
CA LEU A 170 -9.27 -4.43 -5.06
C LEU A 170 -9.59 -5.83 -4.53
N VAL A 171 -8.70 -6.78 -4.83
CA VAL A 171 -8.83 -8.18 -4.42
C VAL A 171 -7.70 -8.55 -3.45
N VAL A 172 -8.06 -9.16 -2.31
CA VAL A 172 -7.09 -9.80 -1.41
C VAL A 172 -6.96 -11.26 -1.79
N HIS A 173 -5.89 -11.60 -2.50
CA HIS A 173 -5.56 -12.96 -2.90
C HIS A 173 -4.64 -13.60 -1.86
N ARG A 174 -5.07 -14.73 -1.32
CA ARG A 174 -4.27 -15.51 -0.37
C ARG A 174 -3.54 -16.62 -1.11
N GLY A 175 -2.22 -16.64 -1.01
CA GLY A 175 -1.36 -17.66 -1.61
C GLY A 175 -1.57 -19.05 -1.02
N ALA A 176 -1.02 -20.07 -1.68
CA ALA A 176 -1.16 -21.47 -1.32
C ALA A 176 -0.02 -22.03 -0.43
N GLY A 177 0.91 -21.17 0.01
CA GLY A 177 1.97 -21.56 0.95
C GLY A 177 3.32 -21.91 0.31
N ALA A 178 3.62 -21.36 -0.88
CA ALA A 178 4.95 -21.52 -1.48
C ALA A 178 5.93 -20.47 -0.95
N TYR A 179 7.10 -20.88 -0.49
CA TYR A 179 8.15 -19.98 0.03
C TYR A 179 8.64 -18.98 -1.01
N ILE A 180 8.76 -19.41 -2.27
CA ILE A 180 9.31 -18.58 -3.35
C ILE A 180 8.33 -17.54 -3.90
N CYS A 181 7.04 -17.61 -3.56
CA CYS A 181 6.06 -16.60 -3.99
C CYS A 181 6.46 -15.22 -3.46
N GLY A 182 6.44 -14.23 -4.37
CA GLY A 182 6.93 -12.87 -4.10
C GLY A 182 8.26 -12.56 -4.76
N GLU A 183 8.99 -13.55 -5.24
CA GLU A 183 10.17 -13.38 -6.09
C GLU A 183 9.77 -13.04 -7.54
N GLU A 184 10.61 -12.28 -8.25
CA GLU A 184 10.34 -11.84 -9.64
C GLU A 184 10.14 -13.01 -10.62
N THR A 185 10.77 -14.14 -10.32
CA THR A 185 10.81 -15.33 -11.19
C THR A 185 10.05 -16.53 -10.62
N ALA A 186 9.23 -16.30 -9.61
CA ALA A 186 8.46 -17.37 -8.95
C ALA A 186 7.30 -17.91 -9.81
#